data_cfe75576ba6491d6c3a34d451aedc0ed
#
_entry.id   cfe75576ba6491d6c3a34d451aedc0ed
#
_cell.length_a   1.000
_cell.length_b   1.000
_cell.length_c   1.000
_cell.angle_alpha   90.00
_cell.angle_beta   90.00
_cell.angle_gamma   90.00
#
_symmetry.space_group_name_H-M   'P 1'
#
loop_
_entity.id
_entity.type
_entity.pdbx_description
1 polymer ?
#
loop_
_entity_poly.entity_id
_entity_poly.type
_entity_poly.pdbx_seq_one_letter_code
_entity_poly.pdbx_strand_id
1 'polypeptide(L)'
;MDMELPDTVAGLLASNDVPPDRLVMEITESTIMMDKDRALQILTRLADMGVRLSIDDFGTGYSSLAYLSKMPVKEIKIDKSFVMDMENNKSNSVIVHATIELGHNLGLEVVGEGVENAEVLGILGRLNCDSVQGFHLLRPVDGPAFDEWLSKAQEKGALQIKDGKICLIPAA
;
A
#
# COMPACT_ATOMS: atom_id res chain seq x y z
N MET A 1 16.93 12.49 2.85
CA MET A 1 16.79 11.69 1.61
C MET A 1 18.03 11.83 0.75
N ASP A 2 18.44 10.75 0.10
CA ASP A 2 19.64 10.73 -0.75
C ASP A 2 19.25 11.06 -2.21
N MET A 3 19.91 12.06 -2.81
CA MET A 3 19.68 12.49 -4.20
C MET A 3 20.20 11.46 -5.23
N GLU A 4 21.09 10.58 -4.81
CA GLU A 4 21.64 9.50 -5.65
C GLU A 4 20.76 8.23 -5.63
N LEU A 5 19.74 8.20 -4.76
CA LEU A 5 18.83 7.03 -4.65
C LEU A 5 18.21 6.61 -6.01
N PRO A 6 17.70 7.51 -6.87
CA PRO A 6 17.15 7.11 -8.16
C PRO A 6 18.20 6.43 -9.08
N ASP A 7 19.44 6.92 -9.07
CA ASP A 7 20.50 6.33 -9.88
C ASP A 7 20.92 4.95 -9.36
N THR A 8 20.96 4.80 -8.03
CA THR A 8 21.20 3.51 -7.37
C THR A 8 20.10 2.50 -7.72
N VAL A 9 18.83 2.91 -7.65
CA VAL A 9 17.68 2.04 -8.00
C VAL A 9 17.75 1.65 -9.47
N ALA A 10 18.02 2.60 -10.38
CA ALA A 10 18.17 2.31 -11.81
C ALA A 10 19.25 1.27 -12.08
N GLY A 11 20.42 1.42 -11.44
CA GLY A 11 21.52 0.46 -11.56
C GLY A 11 21.17 -0.95 -11.06
N LEU A 12 20.48 -1.02 -9.91
CA LEU A 12 20.04 -2.30 -9.34
C LEU A 12 18.99 -3.00 -10.22
N LEU A 13 18.02 -2.27 -10.74
CA LEU A 13 16.99 -2.83 -11.62
C LEU A 13 17.62 -3.35 -12.92
N ALA A 14 18.51 -2.56 -13.54
CA ALA A 14 19.19 -2.94 -14.77
C ALA A 14 20.12 -4.16 -14.58
N SER A 15 20.85 -4.24 -13.45
CA SER A 15 21.77 -5.35 -13.19
C SER A 15 21.06 -6.67 -12.86
N ASN A 16 19.78 -6.63 -12.52
CA ASN A 16 18.98 -7.82 -12.20
C ASN A 16 17.86 -8.09 -13.23
N ASP A 17 17.84 -7.38 -14.36
CA ASP A 17 16.81 -7.51 -15.39
C ASP A 17 15.37 -7.36 -14.86
N VAL A 18 15.18 -6.49 -13.86
CA VAL A 18 13.87 -6.22 -13.25
C VAL A 18 13.24 -4.99 -13.90
N PRO A 19 12.05 -5.09 -14.52
CA PRO A 19 11.32 -3.94 -15.03
C PRO A 19 10.94 -2.98 -13.89
N PRO A 20 11.09 -1.66 -14.06
CA PRO A 20 10.80 -0.68 -12.98
C PRO A 20 9.38 -0.75 -12.43
N ASP A 21 8.38 -1.08 -13.25
CA ASP A 21 6.97 -1.23 -12.86
C ASP A 21 6.69 -2.43 -11.93
N ARG A 22 7.69 -3.30 -11.75
CA ARG A 22 7.65 -4.42 -10.80
C ARG A 22 8.16 -4.05 -9.40
N LEU A 23 8.76 -2.87 -9.27
CA LEU A 23 9.22 -2.35 -7.98
C LEU A 23 8.18 -1.38 -7.43
N VAL A 24 7.72 -1.63 -6.19
CA VAL A 24 7.00 -0.67 -5.38
C VAL A 24 7.95 -0.16 -4.30
N MET A 25 8.09 1.15 -4.18
CA MET A 25 8.87 1.77 -3.11
C MET A 25 7.92 2.51 -2.16
N GLU A 26 8.02 2.15 -0.88
CA GLU A 26 7.24 2.77 0.18
C GLU A 26 8.05 3.88 0.86
N ILE A 27 7.41 4.98 1.17
CA ILE A 27 8.00 6.11 1.86
C ILE A 27 7.04 6.59 2.94
N THR A 28 7.51 6.69 4.17
CA THR A 28 6.66 7.15 5.27
C THR A 28 6.29 8.63 5.10
N GLU A 29 5.08 8.97 5.50
CA GLU A 29 4.59 10.35 5.53
C GLU A 29 5.57 11.31 6.23
N SER A 30 6.10 10.90 7.38
CA SER A 30 7.04 11.68 8.17
C SER A 30 8.34 11.99 7.42
N THR A 31 8.88 11.03 6.65
CA THR A 31 10.10 11.22 5.86
C THR A 31 9.90 12.27 4.77
N ILE A 32 8.74 12.29 4.12
CA ILE A 32 8.38 13.31 3.13
C ILE A 32 8.32 14.69 3.77
N MET A 33 7.76 14.79 4.98
CA MET A 33 7.56 16.08 5.64
C MET A 33 8.85 16.74 6.14
N MET A 34 9.96 16.00 6.29
CA MET A 34 11.25 16.55 6.71
C MET A 34 11.87 17.49 5.67
N ASP A 35 11.73 17.17 4.37
CA ASP A 35 12.25 17.99 3.27
C ASP A 35 11.40 17.75 2.02
N LYS A 36 10.33 18.52 1.91
CA LYS A 36 9.28 18.33 0.89
C LYS A 36 9.79 18.51 -0.54
N ASP A 37 10.64 19.51 -0.77
CA ASP A 37 11.10 19.83 -2.12
C ASP A 37 12.07 18.75 -2.61
N ARG A 38 12.96 18.31 -1.75
CA ARG A 38 13.89 17.22 -2.04
C ARG A 38 13.16 15.89 -2.22
N ALA A 39 12.16 15.60 -1.38
CA ALA A 39 11.30 14.43 -1.53
C ALA A 39 10.63 14.43 -2.90
N LEU A 40 9.99 15.52 -3.29
CA LEU A 40 9.31 15.63 -4.58
C LEU A 40 10.26 15.40 -5.76
N GLN A 41 11.49 15.96 -5.72
CA GLN A 41 12.48 15.76 -6.78
C GLN A 41 12.87 14.27 -6.93
N ILE A 42 13.15 13.59 -5.82
CA ILE A 42 13.55 12.17 -5.80
C ILE A 42 12.39 11.30 -6.28
N LEU A 43 11.17 11.52 -5.74
CA LEU A 43 10.00 10.74 -6.10
C LEU A 43 9.60 10.94 -7.57
N THR A 44 9.73 12.15 -8.10
CA THR A 44 9.48 12.40 -9.52
C THR A 44 10.45 11.61 -10.40
N ARG A 45 11.75 11.62 -10.09
CA ARG A 45 12.74 10.82 -10.84
C ARG A 45 12.45 9.33 -10.81
N LEU A 46 12.06 8.79 -9.65
CA LEU A 46 11.69 7.38 -9.49
C LEU A 46 10.41 7.04 -10.29
N ALA A 47 9.40 7.89 -10.23
CA ALA A 47 8.16 7.71 -10.99
C ALA A 47 8.38 7.80 -12.50
N ASP A 48 9.22 8.73 -12.96
CA ASP A 48 9.60 8.87 -14.39
C ASP A 48 10.32 7.64 -14.92
N MET A 49 11.02 6.88 -14.07
CA MET A 49 11.61 5.59 -14.43
C MET A 49 10.57 4.47 -14.52
N GLY A 50 9.35 4.69 -14.04
CA GLY A 50 8.29 3.68 -13.99
C GLY A 50 8.16 2.94 -12.66
N VAL A 51 8.93 3.30 -11.62
CA VAL A 51 8.79 2.73 -10.27
C VAL A 51 7.46 3.16 -9.66
N ARG A 52 6.73 2.22 -9.06
CA ARG A 52 5.50 2.53 -8.32
C ARG A 52 5.86 3.06 -6.94
N LEU A 53 5.19 4.14 -6.54
CA LEU A 53 5.43 4.81 -5.26
C LEU A 53 4.19 4.71 -4.38
N SER A 54 4.39 4.34 -3.12
CA SER A 54 3.37 4.25 -2.08
C SER A 54 3.73 5.10 -0.88
N ILE A 55 2.76 5.76 -0.27
CA ILE A 55 2.94 6.46 1.01
C ILE A 55 2.56 5.52 2.14
N ASP A 56 3.49 5.30 3.04
CA ASP A 56 3.34 4.44 4.20
C ASP A 56 2.99 5.22 5.47
N ASP A 57 2.40 4.55 6.48
CA ASP A 57 1.98 5.09 7.77
C ASP A 57 1.04 6.31 7.64
N PHE A 58 0.18 6.33 6.59
CA PHE A 58 -0.67 7.49 6.32
C PHE A 58 -1.70 7.72 7.43
N GLY A 59 -1.77 9.00 7.88
CA GLY A 59 -2.67 9.44 8.94
C GLY A 59 -2.01 9.61 10.30
N THR A 60 -0.77 9.13 10.48
CA THR A 60 -0.02 9.30 11.75
C THR A 60 0.69 10.65 11.86
N GLY A 61 0.81 11.38 10.75
CA GLY A 61 1.53 12.65 10.63
C GLY A 61 0.63 13.85 10.31
N TYR A 62 1.27 14.96 9.94
CA TYR A 62 0.62 16.21 9.54
C TYR A 62 0.67 16.38 8.02
N SER A 63 0.00 15.51 7.26
CA SER A 63 -0.05 15.65 5.81
C SER A 63 -0.79 16.91 5.38
N SER A 64 -0.13 17.69 4.54
CA SER A 64 -0.83 18.71 3.76
C SER A 64 -1.45 18.05 2.53
N LEU A 65 -2.78 17.97 2.48
CA LEU A 65 -3.52 17.42 1.33
C LEU A 65 -3.11 18.09 0.00
N ALA A 66 -2.83 19.41 0.05
CA ALA A 66 -2.32 20.16 -1.10
C ALA A 66 -0.94 19.70 -1.57
N TYR A 67 -0.16 19.03 -0.70
CA TYR A 67 1.12 18.47 -1.07
C TYR A 67 0.97 17.03 -1.59
N LEU A 68 0.12 16.25 -0.97
CA LEU A 68 -0.22 14.89 -1.42
C LEU A 68 -0.68 14.89 -2.89
N SER A 69 -1.54 15.83 -3.28
CA SER A 69 -2.05 15.93 -4.66
C SER A 69 -0.98 16.26 -5.72
N LYS A 70 0.22 16.66 -5.32
CA LYS A 70 1.34 16.96 -6.23
C LYS A 70 2.34 15.81 -6.34
N MET A 71 2.25 14.84 -5.45
CA MET A 71 3.20 13.73 -5.45
C MET A 71 2.88 12.72 -6.56
N PRO A 72 3.89 12.18 -7.22
CA PRO A 72 3.71 11.17 -8.26
C PRO A 72 3.52 9.76 -7.65
N VAL A 73 2.73 9.67 -6.59
CA VAL A 73 2.41 8.39 -5.92
C VAL A 73 1.17 7.75 -6.55
N LYS A 74 1.05 6.45 -6.40
CA LYS A 74 -0.09 5.66 -6.92
C LYS A 74 -0.91 5.04 -5.81
N GLU A 75 -0.38 5.02 -4.59
CA GLU A 75 -0.97 4.27 -3.50
C GLU A 75 -0.72 4.97 -2.17
N ILE A 76 -1.67 4.83 -1.25
CA ILE A 76 -1.52 5.18 0.17
C ILE A 76 -1.86 3.97 1.03
N LYS A 77 -1.10 3.76 2.11
CA LYS A 77 -1.28 2.67 3.06
C LYS A 77 -1.76 3.26 4.38
N ILE A 78 -2.96 2.87 4.81
CA ILE A 78 -3.53 3.31 6.08
C ILE A 78 -2.82 2.56 7.20
N ASP A 79 -2.21 3.31 8.14
CA ASP A 79 -1.47 2.72 9.25
C ASP A 79 -2.33 1.77 10.07
N LYS A 80 -1.73 0.67 10.49
CA LYS A 80 -2.36 -0.40 11.27
C LYS A 80 -3.01 0.08 12.56
N SER A 81 -2.52 1.16 13.18
CA SER A 81 -3.08 1.69 14.43
C SER A 81 -4.53 2.17 14.28
N PHE A 82 -4.92 2.57 13.07
CA PHE A 82 -6.30 2.92 12.76
C PHE A 82 -7.13 1.70 12.35
N VAL A 83 -6.54 0.78 11.60
CA VAL A 83 -7.25 -0.38 11.02
C VAL A 83 -7.56 -1.45 12.08
N MET A 84 -6.59 -1.79 12.93
CA MET A 84 -6.71 -2.91 13.88
C MET A 84 -7.87 -2.77 14.88
N ASP A 85 -8.21 -1.54 15.27
CA ASP A 85 -9.23 -1.27 16.30
C ASP A 85 -10.47 -0.56 15.74
N MET A 86 -10.61 -0.46 14.41
CA MET A 86 -11.70 0.29 13.77
C MET A 86 -13.09 -0.30 14.06
N GLU A 87 -13.19 -1.57 14.40
CA GLU A 87 -14.46 -2.23 14.74
C GLU A 87 -15.03 -1.73 16.07
N ASN A 88 -14.15 -1.42 17.05
CA ASN A 88 -14.52 -1.01 18.40
C ASN A 88 -14.32 0.50 18.64
N ASN A 89 -13.56 1.18 17.79
CA ASN A 89 -13.21 2.58 17.90
C ASN A 89 -13.83 3.41 16.76
N LYS A 90 -14.91 4.12 17.08
CA LYS A 90 -15.61 4.96 16.10
C LYS A 90 -14.71 6.02 15.45
N SER A 91 -13.77 6.59 16.20
CA SER A 91 -12.85 7.59 15.65
C SER A 91 -11.94 6.97 14.60
N ASN A 92 -11.38 5.78 14.86
CA ASN A 92 -10.57 5.05 13.91
C ASN A 92 -11.37 4.67 12.67
N SER A 93 -12.60 4.18 12.84
CA SER A 93 -13.51 3.88 11.73
C SER A 93 -13.77 5.09 10.83
N VAL A 94 -13.98 6.27 11.40
CA VAL A 94 -14.17 7.54 10.66
C VAL A 94 -12.89 7.92 9.90
N ILE A 95 -11.71 7.79 10.53
CA ILE A 95 -10.42 8.09 9.91
C ILE A 95 -10.18 7.17 8.71
N VAL A 96 -10.36 5.84 8.89
CA VAL A 96 -10.18 4.86 7.81
C VAL A 96 -11.10 5.17 6.64
N HIS A 97 -12.41 5.39 6.91
CA HIS A 97 -13.37 5.72 5.86
C HIS A 97 -12.99 7.01 5.11
N ALA A 98 -12.69 8.08 5.84
CA ALA A 98 -12.30 9.36 5.24
C ALA A 98 -11.00 9.23 4.41
N THR A 99 -10.05 8.41 4.84
CA THR A 99 -8.80 8.16 4.12
C THR A 99 -9.04 7.39 2.81
N ILE A 100 -9.93 6.38 2.83
CA ILE A 100 -10.31 5.65 1.62
C ILE A 100 -10.97 6.60 0.60
N GLU A 101 -11.95 7.38 1.02
CA GLU A 101 -12.62 8.36 0.14
C GLU A 101 -11.62 9.39 -0.40
N LEU A 102 -10.72 9.90 0.45
CA LEU A 102 -9.68 10.84 0.03
C LEU A 102 -8.76 10.22 -1.04
N GLY A 103 -8.26 9.00 -0.81
CA GLY A 103 -7.41 8.28 -1.75
C GLY A 103 -8.08 8.14 -3.11
N HIS A 104 -9.32 7.66 -3.14
CA HIS A 104 -10.09 7.51 -4.37
C HIS A 104 -10.34 8.85 -5.09
N ASN A 105 -10.66 9.92 -4.35
CA ASN A 105 -10.86 11.25 -4.93
C ASN A 105 -9.56 11.84 -5.54
N LEU A 106 -8.40 11.40 -5.07
CA LEU A 106 -7.10 11.75 -5.64
C LEU A 106 -6.63 10.77 -6.73
N GLY A 107 -7.39 9.74 -7.05
CA GLY A 107 -7.04 8.71 -8.03
C GLY A 107 -5.94 7.76 -7.56
N LEU A 108 -5.82 7.56 -6.24
CA LEU A 108 -4.87 6.66 -5.61
C LEU A 108 -5.53 5.34 -5.22
N GLU A 109 -4.78 4.25 -5.27
CA GLU A 109 -5.15 2.98 -4.63
C GLU A 109 -4.95 3.10 -3.11
N VAL A 110 -5.81 2.44 -2.32
CA VAL A 110 -5.75 2.48 -0.86
C VAL A 110 -5.54 1.07 -0.30
N VAL A 111 -4.55 0.93 0.56
CA VAL A 111 -4.23 -0.32 1.27
C VAL A 111 -4.58 -0.18 2.75
N GLY A 112 -5.36 -1.10 3.28
CA GLY A 112 -5.59 -1.22 4.73
C GLY A 112 -4.57 -2.16 5.37
N GLU A 113 -3.74 -1.65 6.28
CA GLU A 113 -2.73 -2.44 6.95
C GLU A 113 -3.19 -3.01 8.30
N GLY A 114 -2.54 -4.09 8.75
CA GLY A 114 -2.81 -4.67 10.06
C GLY A 114 -4.16 -5.38 10.16
N VAL A 115 -4.64 -5.97 9.08
CA VAL A 115 -5.88 -6.78 9.11
C VAL A 115 -5.60 -8.09 9.84
N GLU A 116 -6.13 -8.24 11.08
CA GLU A 116 -5.88 -9.40 11.94
C GLU A 116 -7.11 -10.31 12.11
N ASN A 117 -8.29 -9.87 11.68
CA ASN A 117 -9.53 -10.65 11.78
C ASN A 117 -10.46 -10.46 10.58
N ALA A 118 -11.46 -11.35 10.47
CA ALA A 118 -12.43 -11.35 9.37
C ALA A 118 -13.41 -10.17 9.44
N GLU A 119 -13.66 -9.62 10.64
CA GLU A 119 -14.59 -8.51 10.82
C GLU A 119 -14.02 -7.22 10.22
N VAL A 120 -12.77 -6.89 10.55
CA VAL A 120 -12.05 -5.76 9.96
C VAL A 120 -11.92 -5.92 8.44
N LEU A 121 -11.58 -7.13 7.96
CA LEU A 121 -11.54 -7.42 6.52
C LEU A 121 -12.89 -7.13 5.86
N GLY A 122 -13.99 -7.57 6.47
CA GLY A 122 -15.35 -7.32 5.98
C GLY A 122 -15.74 -5.85 5.98
N ILE A 123 -15.28 -5.06 6.98
CA ILE A 123 -15.52 -3.60 7.03
C ILE A 123 -14.77 -2.92 5.89
N LEU A 124 -13.47 -3.19 5.72
CA LEU A 124 -12.66 -2.62 4.63
C LEU A 124 -13.25 -2.96 3.25
N GLY A 125 -13.72 -4.20 3.05
CA GLY A 125 -14.41 -4.59 1.83
C GLY A 125 -15.68 -3.78 1.56
N ARG A 126 -16.50 -3.50 2.58
CA ARG A 126 -17.70 -2.65 2.43
C ARG A 126 -17.36 -1.20 2.14
N LEU A 127 -16.21 -0.72 2.59
CA LEU A 127 -15.70 0.62 2.31
C LEU A 127 -15.01 0.72 0.95
N ASN A 128 -14.96 -0.38 0.17
CA ASN A 128 -14.26 -0.50 -1.11
C ASN A 128 -12.76 -0.19 -1.02
N CYS A 129 -12.09 -0.57 0.09
CA CYS A 129 -10.64 -0.53 0.17
C CYS A 129 -10.04 -1.41 -0.94
N ASP A 130 -9.08 -0.90 -1.71
CA ASP A 130 -8.57 -1.57 -2.92
C ASP A 130 -7.74 -2.80 -2.60
N SER A 131 -6.96 -2.73 -1.52
CA SER A 131 -6.07 -3.80 -1.07
C SER A 131 -5.99 -3.88 0.44
N VAL A 132 -5.59 -5.03 0.96
CA VAL A 132 -5.42 -5.23 2.40
C VAL A 132 -4.17 -6.05 2.68
N GLN A 133 -3.52 -5.76 3.81
CA GLN A 133 -2.35 -6.45 4.30
C GLN A 133 -2.51 -6.77 5.78
N GLY A 134 -2.20 -8.02 6.20
CA GLY A 134 -2.24 -8.36 7.62
C GLY A 134 -2.18 -9.85 7.91
N PHE A 135 -2.00 -10.18 9.18
CA PHE A 135 -1.80 -11.57 9.64
C PHE A 135 -3.04 -12.45 9.52
N HIS A 136 -4.21 -11.84 9.34
CA HIS A 136 -5.42 -12.60 9.01
C HIS A 136 -5.31 -13.32 7.67
N LEU A 137 -4.60 -12.74 6.71
CA LEU A 137 -4.40 -13.31 5.39
C LEU A 137 -3.25 -14.31 5.42
N LEU A 138 -2.06 -13.84 5.77
CA LEU A 138 -0.85 -14.65 5.88
C LEU A 138 0.17 -13.93 6.77
N ARG A 139 0.81 -14.66 7.67
CA ARG A 139 2.01 -14.16 8.36
C ARG A 139 3.20 -14.18 7.41
N PRO A 140 4.23 -13.35 7.63
CA PRO A 140 5.45 -13.41 6.84
C PRO A 140 6.01 -14.85 6.80
N VAL A 141 6.26 -15.34 5.60
CA VAL A 141 6.80 -16.67 5.32
C VAL A 141 7.86 -16.55 4.22
N ASP A 142 8.66 -17.59 4.02
CA ASP A 142 9.58 -17.65 2.88
C ASP A 142 8.85 -17.91 1.55
N GLY A 143 9.57 -17.77 0.44
CA GLY A 143 9.00 -17.92 -0.90
C GLY A 143 8.33 -19.26 -1.13
N PRO A 144 8.97 -20.40 -0.85
CA PRO A 144 8.35 -21.73 -1.02
C PRO A 144 7.06 -21.91 -0.24
N ALA A 145 7.00 -21.43 1.01
CA ALA A 145 5.80 -21.50 1.83
C ALA A 145 4.69 -20.56 1.31
N PHE A 146 5.06 -19.41 0.73
CA PHE A 146 4.12 -18.52 0.05
C PHE A 146 3.50 -19.19 -1.18
N ASP A 147 4.31 -19.83 -2.03
CA ASP A 147 3.84 -20.53 -3.23
C ASP A 147 2.87 -21.66 -2.87
N GLU A 148 3.17 -22.42 -1.81
CA GLU A 148 2.29 -23.48 -1.30
C GLU A 148 0.95 -22.91 -0.79
N TRP A 149 1.00 -21.82 -0.01
CA TRP A 149 -0.21 -21.14 0.47
C TRP A 149 -1.07 -20.63 -0.67
N LEU A 150 -0.45 -19.96 -1.65
CA LEU A 150 -1.13 -19.40 -2.81
C LEU A 150 -1.86 -20.49 -3.62
N SER A 151 -1.18 -21.60 -3.90
CA SER A 151 -1.73 -22.75 -4.60
C SER A 151 -2.93 -23.34 -3.87
N LYS A 152 -2.81 -23.60 -2.56
CA LYS A 152 -3.90 -24.12 -1.73
C LYS A 152 -5.11 -23.20 -1.66
N ALA A 153 -4.88 -21.90 -1.59
CA ALA A 153 -5.93 -20.91 -1.51
C ALA A 153 -6.69 -20.79 -2.86
N GLN A 154 -5.99 -20.91 -3.99
CA GLN A 154 -6.60 -20.97 -5.32
C GLN A 154 -7.44 -22.25 -5.50
N GLU A 155 -6.91 -23.42 -5.13
CA GLU A 155 -7.64 -24.69 -5.20
C GLU A 155 -8.94 -24.68 -4.39
N LYS A 156 -8.96 -24.02 -3.24
CA LYS A 156 -10.15 -23.84 -2.40
C LYS A 156 -11.12 -22.79 -2.93
N GLY A 157 -10.78 -22.07 -3.99
CA GLY A 157 -11.57 -20.97 -4.50
C GLY A 157 -11.66 -19.76 -3.53
N ALA A 158 -10.70 -19.65 -2.59
CA ALA A 158 -10.69 -18.56 -1.63
C ALA A 158 -10.06 -17.27 -2.20
N LEU A 159 -9.31 -17.41 -3.28
CA LEU A 159 -8.73 -16.28 -4.01
C LEU A 159 -8.56 -16.59 -5.50
N GLN A 160 -8.41 -15.54 -6.29
CA GLN A 160 -8.04 -15.60 -7.70
C GLN A 160 -6.96 -14.58 -7.99
N ILE A 161 -6.14 -14.82 -9.03
CA ILE A 161 -5.22 -13.83 -9.55
C ILE A 161 -5.91 -13.13 -10.72
N LYS A 162 -6.05 -11.82 -10.62
CA LYS A 162 -6.62 -10.98 -11.68
C LYS A 162 -5.69 -9.80 -11.93
N ASP A 163 -5.27 -9.63 -13.18
CA ASP A 163 -4.36 -8.54 -13.58
C ASP A 163 -3.07 -8.47 -12.74
N GLY A 164 -2.56 -9.65 -12.32
CA GLY A 164 -1.36 -9.78 -11.49
C GLY A 164 -1.56 -9.46 -9.99
N LYS A 165 -2.80 -9.18 -9.57
CA LYS A 165 -3.16 -8.96 -8.15
C LYS A 165 -3.87 -10.20 -7.58
N ILE A 166 -3.59 -10.50 -6.30
CA ILE A 166 -4.31 -11.53 -5.56
C ILE A 166 -5.63 -10.93 -5.07
N CYS A 167 -6.74 -11.47 -5.54
CA CYS A 167 -8.08 -11.02 -5.16
C CYS A 167 -8.73 -12.08 -4.27
N LEU A 168 -9.19 -11.67 -3.08
CA LEU A 168 -9.99 -12.53 -2.21
C LEU A 168 -11.38 -12.73 -2.81
N ILE A 169 -11.87 -13.96 -2.77
CA ILE A 169 -13.25 -14.27 -3.16
C ILE A 169 -14.09 -14.25 -1.88
N PRO A 170 -15.10 -13.38 -1.77
CA PRO A 170 -15.98 -13.37 -0.60
C PRO A 170 -16.60 -14.74 -0.39
N ALA A 171 -16.65 -15.20 0.86
CA ALA A 171 -17.43 -16.38 1.20
C ALA A 171 -18.91 -16.09 0.91
N ALA A 172 -19.57 -16.99 0.18
CA ALA A 172 -20.99 -16.88 -0.17
C ALA A 172 -21.90 -16.98 1.07
#